data_85e10d7fe552e49c51c33b14fdf7e6a4
#
_entry.id   85e10d7fe552e49c51c33b14fdf7e6a4
#
_cell.length_a   1.000
_cell.length_b   1.000
_cell.length_c   1.000
_cell.angle_alpha   90.00
_cell.angle_beta   90.00
_cell.angle_gamma   90.00
#
_symmetry.space_group_name_H-M   'P 1'
#
loop_
_entity.id
_entity.type
_entity.pdbx_description
1 polymer ?
#
loop_
_entity_poly.entity_id
_entity_poly.type
_entity_poly.pdbx_seq_one_letter_code
_entity_poly.pdbx_strand_id
1 'polypeptide(L)'
;RARPEVGSVIHGHPVYGTALGATDGELQYLTHDAVLFADGLGMYDDGPELIMNHEQGRRVALALGSRRAALLRNHGVVIAGLDVRWAVLTAVTLERAIRFQSIAASLGHPRPIGQVGAERLHPQKYQEGFLDEYWAAWVRRVHGRTGEGRRVAG
;
A
#
# COMPACT_ATOMS: atom_id res chain seq x y z
N ARG A 1 9.76 13.72 -15.03
CA ARG A 1 9.30 12.61 -14.19
C ARG A 1 10.16 12.63 -12.93
N ALA A 2 9.52 12.65 -11.75
CA ALA A 2 10.24 12.70 -10.48
C ALA A 2 10.96 11.37 -10.14
N ARG A 3 10.42 10.24 -10.63
CA ARG A 3 10.93 8.88 -10.38
C ARG A 3 10.88 8.05 -11.67
N PRO A 4 11.99 7.98 -12.44
CA PRO A 4 12.03 7.28 -13.73
C PRO A 4 11.78 5.77 -13.63
N GLU A 5 12.14 5.16 -12.49
CA GLU A 5 12.00 3.71 -12.23
C GLU A 5 10.56 3.30 -11.94
N VAL A 6 9.65 4.24 -11.65
CA VAL A 6 8.24 3.94 -11.39
C VAL A 6 7.51 3.70 -12.70
N GLY A 7 7.07 2.47 -12.94
CA GLY A 7 6.28 2.06 -14.09
C GLY A 7 4.77 2.11 -13.85
N SER A 8 4.31 2.11 -12.59
CA SER A 8 2.89 2.15 -12.26
C SER A 8 2.63 2.95 -10.97
N VAL A 9 1.53 3.72 -10.98
CA VAL A 9 1.03 4.45 -9.82
C VAL A 9 -0.44 4.10 -9.60
N ILE A 10 -0.80 3.81 -8.36
CA ILE A 10 -2.19 3.63 -7.93
C ILE A 10 -2.52 4.75 -6.95
N HIS A 11 -3.63 5.44 -7.20
CA HIS A 11 -4.30 6.29 -6.21
C HIS A 11 -5.66 5.69 -5.90
N GLY A 12 -6.05 5.70 -4.63
CA GLY A 12 -7.35 5.20 -4.19
C GLY A 12 -7.63 5.53 -2.74
N HIS A 13 -8.84 5.16 -2.31
CA HIS A 13 -9.35 5.45 -0.97
C HIS A 13 -9.66 4.14 -0.22
N PRO A 14 -8.67 3.25 0.01
CA PRO A 14 -8.88 2.03 0.77
C PRO A 14 -9.22 2.39 2.22
N VAL A 15 -10.11 1.61 2.83
CA VAL A 15 -10.71 1.99 4.14
C VAL A 15 -9.66 2.18 5.22
N TYR A 16 -8.77 1.22 5.40
CA TYR A 16 -7.77 1.26 6.47
C TYR A 16 -6.63 2.23 6.15
N GLY A 17 -6.19 2.30 4.89
CA GLY A 17 -5.18 3.25 4.46
C GLY A 17 -5.65 4.70 4.64
N THR A 18 -6.89 4.99 4.24
CA THR A 18 -7.50 6.31 4.42
C THR A 18 -7.69 6.64 5.91
N ALA A 19 -8.15 5.66 6.71
CA ALA A 19 -8.32 5.85 8.15
C ALA A 19 -7.00 6.15 8.86
N LEU A 20 -5.91 5.45 8.55
CA LEU A 20 -4.59 5.75 9.11
C LEU A 20 -4.12 7.16 8.70
N GLY A 21 -4.32 7.54 7.43
CA GLY A 21 -3.99 8.88 6.93
C GLY A 21 -4.78 10.03 7.58
N ALA A 22 -5.90 9.71 8.25
CA ALA A 22 -6.68 10.68 9.03
C ALA A 22 -6.24 10.80 10.51
N THR A 23 -5.15 10.13 10.89
CA THR A 23 -4.61 10.12 12.25
C THR A 23 -3.15 10.51 12.28
N ASP A 24 -2.60 10.75 13.47
CA ASP A 24 -1.17 10.90 13.68
C ASP A 24 -0.45 9.56 13.94
N GLY A 25 -1.16 8.44 13.73
CA GLY A 25 -0.61 7.10 13.90
C GLY A 25 0.34 6.71 12.78
N GLU A 26 1.27 5.82 13.11
CA GLU A 26 2.22 5.27 12.17
C GLU A 26 1.95 3.79 11.89
N LEU A 27 2.34 3.31 10.71
CA LEU A 27 2.30 1.89 10.40
C LEU A 27 3.32 1.13 11.26
N GLN A 28 2.83 0.14 11.99
CA GLN A 28 3.66 -0.76 12.80
C GLN A 28 3.89 -2.09 12.06
N TYR A 29 5.09 -2.63 12.16
CA TYR A 29 5.43 -3.92 11.54
C TYR A 29 4.96 -5.07 12.42
N LEU A 30 3.65 -5.34 12.46
CA LEU A 30 3.05 -6.40 13.28
C LEU A 30 3.03 -7.76 12.60
N THR A 31 3.27 -7.79 11.30
CA THR A 31 3.30 -9.01 10.49
C THR A 31 4.47 -8.97 9.52
N HIS A 32 4.87 -10.13 8.99
CA HIS A 32 5.86 -10.19 7.92
C HIS A 32 5.41 -9.43 6.66
N ASP A 33 4.11 -9.31 6.41
CA ASP A 33 3.61 -8.53 5.27
C ASP A 33 3.89 -7.03 5.43
N ALA A 34 3.78 -6.51 6.66
CA ALA A 34 4.05 -5.10 6.95
C ALA A 34 5.51 -4.68 6.71
N VAL A 35 6.48 -5.62 6.70
CA VAL A 35 7.88 -5.29 6.43
C VAL A 35 8.14 -4.84 4.99
N LEU A 36 7.18 -4.97 4.08
CA LEU A 36 7.24 -4.35 2.75
C LEU A 36 7.49 -2.83 2.85
N PHE A 37 7.05 -2.23 3.94
CA PHE A 37 7.16 -0.80 4.22
C PHE A 37 8.26 -0.49 5.23
N ALA A 38 9.33 -1.28 5.27
CA ALA A 38 10.46 -1.05 6.16
C ALA A 38 11.18 0.31 5.92
N ASP A 39 11.01 0.86 4.72
CA ASP A 39 11.43 2.22 4.34
C ASP A 39 10.44 3.32 4.78
N GLY A 40 9.38 2.96 5.50
CA GLY A 40 8.32 3.83 5.99
C GLY A 40 7.26 4.17 4.97
N LEU A 41 6.30 5.00 5.39
CA LEU A 41 5.28 5.62 4.54
C LEU A 41 5.56 7.11 4.40
N GLY A 42 5.29 7.67 3.21
CA GLY A 42 5.23 9.12 3.04
C GLY A 42 3.94 9.68 3.65
N MET A 43 3.96 10.96 4.02
CA MET A 43 2.76 11.70 4.41
C MET A 43 2.67 12.99 3.60
N TYR A 44 1.58 13.17 2.87
CA TYR A 44 1.21 14.43 2.24
C TYR A 44 0.13 15.10 3.10
N ASP A 45 0.45 16.27 3.63
CA ASP A 45 -0.39 17.02 4.59
C ASP A 45 -0.41 18.52 4.25
N ASP A 46 -0.64 18.85 2.98
CA ASP A 46 -0.68 20.23 2.48
C ASP A 46 -2.10 20.83 2.46
N GLY A 47 -3.06 20.14 3.09
CA GLY A 47 -4.46 20.56 3.20
C GLY A 47 -5.44 19.55 2.58
N PRO A 48 -6.75 19.76 2.79
CA PRO A 48 -7.81 18.83 2.38
C PRO A 48 -8.24 18.98 0.92
N GLU A 49 -7.62 19.88 0.17
CA GLU A 49 -8.00 20.19 -1.21
C GLU A 49 -7.69 19.03 -2.16
N LEU A 50 -8.48 18.94 -3.24
CA LEU A 50 -8.19 18.01 -4.32
C LEU A 50 -6.88 18.37 -5.04
N ILE A 51 -6.15 17.35 -5.47
CA ILE A 51 -4.91 17.52 -6.24
C ILE A 51 -5.29 17.77 -7.69
N MET A 52 -5.30 19.04 -8.09
CA MET A 52 -5.84 19.49 -9.38
C MET A 52 -4.79 20.08 -10.33
N ASN A 53 -3.55 20.27 -9.86
CA ASN A 53 -2.51 20.90 -10.66
C ASN A 53 -1.14 20.23 -10.48
N HIS A 54 -0.22 20.59 -11.39
CA HIS A 54 1.14 20.00 -11.42
C HIS A 54 1.95 20.28 -10.15
N GLU A 55 1.77 21.44 -9.52
CA GLU A 55 2.52 21.80 -8.31
C GLU A 55 2.10 20.92 -7.13
N GLN A 56 0.79 20.71 -6.95
CA GLN A 56 0.28 19.77 -5.95
C GLN A 56 0.77 18.35 -6.22
N GLY A 57 0.73 17.90 -7.48
CA GLY A 57 1.26 16.59 -7.87
C GLY A 57 2.76 16.45 -7.58
N ARG A 58 3.55 17.51 -7.77
CA ARG A 58 4.97 17.53 -7.43
C ARG A 58 5.18 17.38 -5.90
N ARG A 59 4.38 18.04 -5.09
CA ARG A 59 4.44 17.94 -3.62
C ARG A 59 4.06 16.55 -3.13
N VAL A 60 3.05 15.91 -3.74
CA VAL A 60 2.73 14.49 -3.47
C VAL A 60 3.92 13.59 -3.80
N ALA A 61 4.58 13.80 -4.94
CA ALA A 61 5.76 13.05 -5.32
C ALA A 61 6.93 13.26 -4.34
N LEU A 62 7.09 14.47 -3.81
CA LEU A 62 8.07 14.76 -2.76
C LEU A 62 7.73 14.06 -1.44
N ALA A 63 6.47 14.08 -1.03
CA ALA A 63 6.00 13.37 0.17
C ALA A 63 6.19 11.85 0.06
N LEU A 64 5.95 11.27 -1.12
CA LEU A 64 6.23 9.87 -1.42
C LEU A 64 7.74 9.59 -1.31
N GLY A 65 8.60 10.48 -1.83
CA GLY A 65 10.05 10.30 -1.85
C GLY A 65 10.45 9.04 -2.59
N SER A 66 11.38 8.26 -2.02
CA SER A 66 11.80 6.95 -2.54
C SER A 66 10.89 5.79 -2.10
N ARG A 67 9.91 6.05 -1.24
CA ARG A 67 9.05 5.05 -0.63
C ARG A 67 8.08 4.42 -1.64
N ARG A 68 7.49 3.30 -1.24
CA ARG A 68 6.49 2.58 -2.05
C ARG A 68 5.10 3.17 -1.93
N ALA A 69 4.80 3.84 -0.82
CA ALA A 69 3.48 4.39 -0.54
C ALA A 69 3.56 5.70 0.24
N ALA A 70 2.56 6.55 0.02
CA ALA A 70 2.28 7.73 0.82
C ALA A 70 0.81 7.77 1.20
N LEU A 71 0.54 8.18 2.43
CA LEU A 71 -0.79 8.56 2.89
C LEU A 71 -1.04 10.02 2.48
N LEU A 72 -2.26 10.31 2.06
CA LEU A 72 -2.74 11.66 1.82
C LEU A 72 -3.68 12.01 2.98
N ARG A 73 -3.36 13.04 3.75
CA ARG A 73 -4.12 13.44 4.94
C ARG A 73 -5.61 13.58 4.60
N ASN A 74 -6.47 12.85 5.33
CA ASN A 74 -7.94 12.86 5.16
C ASN A 74 -8.45 12.58 3.73
N HIS A 75 -7.63 11.95 2.87
CA HIS A 75 -7.99 11.75 1.46
C HIS A 75 -7.88 10.28 1.06
N GLY A 76 -6.70 9.70 1.10
CA GLY A 76 -6.46 8.34 0.63
C GLY A 76 -4.98 7.99 0.58
N VAL A 77 -4.59 7.18 -0.42
CA VAL A 77 -3.22 6.71 -0.56
C VAL A 77 -2.70 6.88 -1.99
N VAL A 78 -1.38 7.05 -2.12
CA VAL A 78 -0.66 6.93 -3.39
C VAL A 78 0.36 5.81 -3.25
N ILE A 79 0.37 4.92 -4.23
CA ILE A 79 1.25 3.75 -4.31
C ILE A 79 2.11 3.87 -5.56
N ALA A 80 3.40 3.59 -5.46
CA ALA A 80 4.33 3.49 -6.58
C ALA A 80 4.91 2.08 -6.69
N GLY A 81 4.95 1.54 -7.89
CA GLY A 81 5.55 0.25 -8.20
C GLY A 81 6.40 0.29 -9.46
N LEU A 82 7.38 -0.62 -9.57
CA LEU A 82 8.18 -0.80 -10.78
C LEU A 82 7.30 -1.17 -11.98
N ASP A 83 6.23 -1.93 -11.72
CA ASP A 83 5.18 -2.28 -12.66
C ASP A 83 3.83 -2.39 -11.96
N VAL A 84 2.78 -2.75 -12.70
CA VAL A 84 1.41 -2.89 -12.16
C VAL A 84 1.32 -4.01 -11.11
N ARG A 85 2.09 -5.09 -11.23
CA ARG A 85 2.09 -6.20 -10.27
C ARG A 85 2.60 -5.73 -8.91
N TRP A 86 3.73 -5.02 -8.90
CA TRP A 86 4.30 -4.41 -7.69
C TRP A 86 3.39 -3.36 -7.07
N ALA A 87 2.75 -2.52 -7.89
CA ALA A 87 1.81 -1.51 -7.39
C ALA A 87 0.60 -2.17 -6.72
N VAL A 88 0.01 -3.19 -7.33
CA VAL A 88 -1.14 -3.92 -6.76
C VAL A 88 -0.73 -4.69 -5.50
N LEU A 89 0.41 -5.40 -5.50
CA LEU A 89 0.92 -6.07 -4.30
C LEU A 89 1.08 -5.07 -3.15
N THR A 90 1.70 -3.93 -3.41
CA THR A 90 1.92 -2.89 -2.41
C THR A 90 0.60 -2.34 -1.86
N ALA A 91 -0.38 -2.06 -2.73
CA ALA A 91 -1.69 -1.54 -2.32
C ALA A 91 -2.45 -2.52 -1.43
N VAL A 92 -2.53 -3.79 -1.84
CA VAL A 92 -3.20 -4.85 -1.07
C VAL A 92 -2.50 -5.11 0.26
N THR A 93 -1.17 -5.11 0.25
CA THR A 93 -0.36 -5.34 1.45
C THR A 93 -0.49 -4.18 2.44
N LEU A 94 -0.53 -2.92 1.97
CA LEU A 94 -0.73 -1.75 2.83
C LEU A 94 -2.07 -1.83 3.57
N GLU A 95 -3.15 -2.02 2.82
CA GLU A 95 -4.50 -2.11 3.39
C GLU A 95 -4.61 -3.24 4.42
N ARG A 96 -4.04 -4.41 4.10
CA ARG A 96 -4.01 -5.57 5.00
C ARG A 96 -3.17 -5.32 6.25
N ALA A 97 -2.01 -4.70 6.13
CA ALA A 97 -1.13 -4.41 7.26
C ALA A 97 -1.79 -3.45 8.25
N ILE A 98 -2.41 -2.36 7.76
CA ILE A 98 -3.10 -1.38 8.61
C ILE A 98 -4.35 -2.00 9.25
N ARG A 99 -5.11 -2.81 8.50
CA ARG A 99 -6.22 -3.57 9.06
C ARG A 99 -5.77 -4.48 10.20
N PHE A 100 -4.66 -5.20 10.02
CA PHE A 100 -4.09 -6.05 11.06
C PHE A 100 -3.70 -5.24 12.30
N GLN A 101 -3.09 -4.08 12.10
CA GLN A 101 -2.72 -3.17 13.18
C GLN A 101 -3.94 -2.72 13.99
N SER A 102 -5.04 -2.34 13.33
CA SER A 102 -6.26 -1.91 13.99
C SER A 102 -6.90 -3.04 14.82
N ILE A 103 -6.91 -4.26 14.28
CA ILE A 103 -7.39 -5.45 15.00
C ILE A 103 -6.48 -5.76 16.18
N ALA A 104 -5.16 -5.75 16.01
CA ALA A 104 -4.22 -6.03 17.10
C ALA A 104 -4.37 -5.02 18.24
N ALA A 105 -4.57 -3.74 17.93
CA ALA A 105 -4.80 -2.69 18.94
C ALA A 105 -6.10 -2.90 19.74
N SER A 106 -7.13 -3.49 19.12
CA SER A 106 -8.37 -3.83 19.83
C SER A 106 -8.27 -5.08 20.71
N LEU A 107 -7.30 -5.95 20.45
CA LEU A 107 -7.07 -7.18 21.21
C LEU A 107 -6.08 -7.00 22.37
N GLY A 108 -5.32 -5.92 22.42
CA GLY A 108 -4.35 -5.66 23.46
C GLY A 108 -3.28 -4.67 23.03
N HIS A 109 -2.13 -4.68 23.69
CA HIS A 109 -0.98 -3.84 23.33
C HIS A 109 -0.14 -4.49 22.23
N PRO A 110 -0.09 -3.92 21.02
CA PRO A 110 0.70 -4.47 19.93
C PRO A 110 2.20 -4.53 20.28
N ARG A 111 2.85 -5.57 19.80
CA ARG A 111 4.31 -5.77 19.96
C ARG A 111 4.94 -5.86 18.57
N PRO A 112 5.35 -4.74 17.98
CA PRO A 112 5.87 -4.71 16.61
C PRO A 112 7.24 -5.37 16.49
N ILE A 113 7.55 -5.86 15.28
CA ILE A 113 8.90 -6.15 14.85
C ILE A 113 9.65 -4.81 14.82
N GLY A 114 10.79 -4.72 15.51
CA GLY A 114 11.57 -3.49 15.50
C GLY A 114 12.12 -3.16 14.10
N GLN A 115 12.50 -1.90 13.87
CA GLN A 115 12.99 -1.40 12.57
C GLN A 115 14.11 -2.27 11.99
N VAL A 116 15.14 -2.59 12.79
CA VAL A 116 16.26 -3.46 12.38
C VAL A 116 15.78 -4.85 11.94
N GLY A 117 14.78 -5.41 12.64
CA GLY A 117 14.17 -6.68 12.26
C GLY A 117 13.41 -6.60 10.94
N ALA A 118 12.66 -5.53 10.72
CA ALA A 118 11.92 -5.28 9.49
C ALA A 118 12.86 -5.13 8.28
N GLU A 119 13.91 -4.33 8.39
CA GLU A 119 14.94 -4.15 7.36
C GLU A 119 15.64 -5.46 6.99
N ARG A 120 15.95 -6.31 7.97
CA ARG A 120 16.56 -7.63 7.74
C ARG A 120 15.61 -8.61 7.04
N LEU A 121 14.32 -8.56 7.36
CA LEU A 121 13.31 -9.46 6.79
C LEU A 121 12.87 -9.05 5.38
N HIS A 122 12.89 -7.76 5.07
CA HIS A 122 12.39 -7.22 3.81
C HIS A 122 12.94 -7.94 2.57
N PRO A 123 14.29 -8.08 2.35
CA PRO A 123 14.84 -8.74 1.17
C PRO A 123 14.56 -10.24 1.11
N GLN A 124 14.23 -10.87 2.25
CA GLN A 124 13.91 -12.29 2.29
C GLN A 124 12.46 -12.57 1.88
N LYS A 125 11.56 -11.62 2.14
CA LYS A 125 10.12 -11.77 1.92
C LYS A 125 9.69 -11.35 0.51
N TYR A 126 10.29 -10.30 -0.05
CA TYR A 126 9.81 -9.66 -1.26
C TYR A 126 10.76 -9.90 -2.44
N GLN A 127 10.55 -11.03 -3.10
CA GLN A 127 11.27 -11.49 -4.29
C GLN A 127 10.30 -11.62 -5.47
N GLU A 128 10.81 -11.50 -6.70
CA GLU A 128 10.01 -11.59 -7.93
C GLU A 128 9.20 -12.89 -8.03
N GLY A 129 9.76 -14.03 -7.62
CA GLY A 129 9.06 -15.31 -7.66
C GLY A 129 7.78 -15.31 -6.83
N PHE A 130 7.78 -14.69 -5.65
CA PHE A 130 6.56 -14.54 -4.84
C PHE A 130 5.56 -13.60 -5.49
N LEU A 131 6.03 -12.52 -6.12
CA LEU A 131 5.16 -11.59 -6.82
C LEU A 131 4.38 -12.28 -7.94
N ASP A 132 5.04 -13.12 -8.74
CA ASP A 132 4.41 -13.84 -9.84
C ASP A 132 3.34 -14.82 -9.34
N GLU A 133 3.59 -15.53 -8.24
CA GLU A 133 2.61 -16.40 -7.60
C GLU A 133 1.37 -15.64 -7.10
N TYR A 134 1.55 -14.53 -6.40
CA TYR A 134 0.46 -13.66 -5.94
C TYR A 134 -0.34 -13.12 -7.13
N TRP A 135 0.36 -12.61 -8.14
CA TRP A 135 -0.28 -12.06 -9.33
C TRP A 135 -1.13 -13.10 -10.05
N ALA A 136 -0.58 -14.28 -10.31
CA ALA A 136 -1.32 -15.37 -10.94
C ALA A 136 -2.55 -15.80 -10.13
N ALA A 137 -2.46 -15.82 -8.80
CA ALA A 137 -3.59 -16.13 -7.92
C ALA A 137 -4.71 -15.06 -8.02
N TRP A 138 -4.34 -13.78 -8.05
CA TRP A 138 -5.32 -12.69 -8.19
C TRP A 138 -5.98 -12.69 -9.57
N VAL A 139 -5.22 -12.89 -10.63
CA VAL A 139 -5.75 -13.00 -12.00
C VAL A 139 -6.77 -14.13 -12.10
N ARG A 140 -6.45 -15.33 -11.56
CA ARG A 140 -7.41 -16.45 -11.51
C ARG A 140 -8.69 -16.09 -10.75
N ARG A 141 -8.57 -15.39 -9.62
CA ARG A 141 -9.73 -15.00 -8.80
C ARG A 141 -10.64 -14.01 -9.54
N VAL A 142 -10.07 -13.05 -10.26
CA VAL A 142 -10.85 -12.07 -11.05
C VAL A 142 -11.56 -12.79 -12.20
N HIS A 143 -10.85 -13.66 -12.94
CA HIS A 143 -11.46 -14.39 -14.06
C HIS A 143 -12.53 -15.39 -13.60
N GLY A 144 -12.35 -16.07 -12.45
CA GLY A 144 -13.37 -16.94 -11.87
C GLY A 144 -14.65 -16.19 -11.53
N ARG A 145 -14.55 -15.01 -10.92
CA ARG A 145 -15.71 -14.16 -10.59
C ARG A 145 -16.44 -13.62 -11.84
N THR A 146 -15.72 -13.30 -12.91
CA THR A 146 -16.33 -12.85 -14.17
C THR A 146 -17.03 -14.02 -14.93
N GLY A 147 -16.56 -15.25 -14.73
CA GLY A 147 -17.19 -16.45 -15.29
C GLY A 147 -18.52 -16.84 -14.61
N GLU A 148 -18.66 -16.60 -13.31
CA GLU A 148 -19.90 -16.83 -12.56
C GLU A 148 -21.02 -15.83 -12.91
N GLY A 149 -20.67 -14.58 -13.19
CA GLY A 149 -21.63 -13.55 -13.60
C GLY A 149 -22.28 -13.79 -14.97
N ARG A 150 -21.74 -14.65 -15.81
CA ARG A 150 -22.32 -15.01 -17.12
C ARG A 150 -23.31 -16.18 -17.09
N ARG A 151 -23.45 -16.89 -15.98
CA ARG A 151 -24.37 -18.05 -15.86
C ARG A 151 -25.75 -17.73 -15.29
N VAL A 152 -26.04 -16.47 -14.96
CA VAL A 152 -27.32 -16.05 -14.35
C VAL A 152 -28.26 -15.36 -15.36
N ALA A 153 -27.89 -15.30 -16.64
CA ALA A 153 -28.74 -14.78 -17.71
C ALA A 153 -28.97 -15.86 -18.80
N GLY A 154 -29.73 -16.90 -18.42
CA GLY A 154 -30.22 -17.91 -19.30
C GLY A 154 -31.56 -18.41 -18.79
#